data_19d3ba2c73c1c5d7b686a4de946bfda7
#
_entry.id   19d3ba2c73c1c5d7b686a4de946bfda7
#
_cell.length_a   1.000
_cell.length_b   1.000
_cell.length_c   1.000
_cell.angle_alpha   90.00
_cell.angle_beta   90.00
_cell.angle_gamma   90.00
#
_symmetry.space_group_name_H-M   'P 1'
#
loop_
_entity.id
_entity.type
_entity.pdbx_description
1 polymer ?
#
loop_
_entity_poly.entity_id
_entity_poly.type
_entity_poly.pdbx_seq_one_letter_code
_entity_poly.pdbx_strand_id
1 'polypeptide(L)'
;LGAKALGLSCGAAKADIKFTNKGPMIGEIAGRLSGGYMSGWTYPYASDLNLTKQGLLIACGKEPEDLIKNRKPVDFEKSQLCMDAEKPYELFEVPCKRTSAERAWMSIPGTVEYIENINEYTDKAIFDFLPRATVKLGGKVDFPRNNVEKCGNIIAVSHNEKVAVSAAQDAVSNVFITLKANTKETDDFLAGKTNSDEKDFPPSAFGKLSQQELDTIQGQIPANEKVSKYIPQILKNAEYESKVDWNFNTIKQTVEKFDELRKNHPVLDSKT
;
A
#
# COMPACT_ATOMS: atom_id res chain seq x y z
N LEU A 1 26.42 -7.89 -9.22
CA LEU A 1 27.50 -8.36 -8.32
C LEU A 1 26.95 -9.22 -7.20
N GLY A 2 26.01 -8.73 -6.38
CA GLY A 2 25.47 -9.47 -5.22
C GLY A 2 24.88 -10.83 -5.55
N ALA A 3 24.06 -10.94 -6.62
CA ALA A 3 23.51 -12.22 -7.05
C ALA A 3 24.61 -13.24 -7.43
N LYS A 4 25.64 -12.78 -8.14
CA LYS A 4 26.80 -13.64 -8.48
C LYS A 4 27.59 -14.06 -7.24
N ALA A 5 27.78 -13.16 -6.27
CA ALA A 5 28.50 -13.46 -5.03
C ALA A 5 27.78 -14.56 -4.21
N LEU A 6 26.45 -14.68 -4.37
CA LEU A 6 25.62 -15.73 -3.77
C LEU A 6 25.54 -17.00 -4.64
N GLY A 7 26.27 -17.08 -5.75
CA GLY A 7 26.26 -18.24 -6.65
C GLY A 7 25.01 -18.34 -7.54
N LEU A 8 24.19 -17.29 -7.61
CA LEU A 8 23.02 -17.28 -8.49
C LEU A 8 23.45 -17.04 -9.93
N SER A 9 23.41 -18.10 -10.74
CA SER A 9 23.88 -18.09 -12.14
C SER A 9 22.73 -18.00 -13.15
N CYS A 10 21.52 -18.40 -12.77
CA CYS A 10 20.35 -18.42 -13.63
C CYS A 10 19.08 -18.19 -12.82
N GLY A 11 18.06 -17.61 -13.42
CA GLY A 11 16.76 -17.36 -12.81
C GLY A 11 16.52 -15.89 -12.43
N ALA A 12 15.48 -15.69 -11.64
CA ALA A 12 15.12 -14.38 -11.14
C ALA A 12 15.85 -14.07 -9.82
N ALA A 13 16.26 -12.81 -9.64
CA ALA A 13 16.74 -12.32 -8.37
C ALA A 13 16.08 -10.94 -8.08
N LYS A 14 15.73 -10.73 -6.81
CA LYS A 14 15.23 -9.46 -6.28
C LYS A 14 16.24 -8.95 -5.27
N ALA A 15 16.53 -7.66 -5.32
CA ALA A 15 17.38 -7.02 -4.32
C ALA A 15 16.66 -5.85 -3.67
N ASP A 16 16.74 -5.77 -2.34
CA ASP A 16 16.38 -4.57 -1.57
C ASP A 16 17.65 -3.75 -1.37
N ILE A 17 17.64 -2.53 -1.88
CA ILE A 17 18.80 -1.64 -1.89
C ILE A 17 18.42 -0.33 -1.23
N LYS A 18 19.23 0.12 -0.29
CA LYS A 18 19.12 1.44 0.32
C LYS A 18 20.24 2.34 -0.19
N PHE A 19 19.87 3.49 -0.72
CA PHE A 19 20.83 4.54 -1.08
C PHE A 19 21.22 5.32 0.17
N THR A 20 22.50 5.36 0.47
CA THR A 20 23.06 6.05 1.63
C THR A 20 24.11 7.07 1.18
N ASN A 21 24.64 7.88 2.10
CA ASN A 21 25.78 8.78 1.84
C ASN A 21 27.08 8.04 1.46
N LYS A 22 27.14 6.71 1.68
CA LYS A 22 28.25 5.83 1.25
C LYS A 22 27.95 5.09 -0.06
N GLY A 23 26.87 5.44 -0.75
CA GLY A 23 26.38 4.77 -1.96
C GLY A 23 25.30 3.72 -1.68
N PRO A 24 24.98 2.90 -2.69
CA PRO A 24 23.96 1.86 -2.58
C PRO A 24 24.44 0.72 -1.68
N MET A 25 23.59 0.33 -0.73
CA MET A 25 23.82 -0.79 0.18
C MET A 25 22.73 -1.83 0.02
N ILE A 26 23.14 -3.09 -0.06
CA ILE A 26 22.21 -4.22 -0.20
C ILE A 26 21.69 -4.59 1.19
N GLY A 27 20.38 -4.60 1.35
CA GLY A 27 19.70 -5.12 2.53
C GLY A 27 19.40 -6.62 2.41
N GLU A 28 18.88 -7.06 1.26
CA GLU A 28 18.52 -8.44 0.98
C GLU A 28 18.70 -8.76 -0.51
N ILE A 29 19.09 -10.00 -0.81
CA ILE A 29 18.99 -10.56 -2.15
C ILE A 29 18.24 -11.89 -2.04
N ALA A 30 17.14 -12.02 -2.79
CA ALA A 30 16.34 -13.22 -2.86
C ALA A 30 16.38 -13.81 -4.27
N GLY A 31 16.59 -15.14 -4.38
CA GLY A 31 16.59 -15.88 -5.66
C GLY A 31 15.18 -16.14 -6.19
N ARG A 32 14.37 -15.11 -6.30
CA ARG A 32 12.98 -15.13 -6.77
C ARG A 32 12.53 -13.79 -7.34
N LEU A 33 11.38 -13.78 -7.99
CA LEU A 33 10.67 -12.55 -8.38
C LEU A 33 10.19 -11.79 -7.13
N SER A 34 10.05 -10.47 -7.25
CA SER A 34 9.53 -9.61 -6.19
C SER A 34 8.05 -9.87 -5.96
N GLY A 35 7.65 -9.87 -4.68
CA GLY A 35 6.26 -9.84 -4.25
C GLY A 35 5.66 -8.43 -4.25
N GLY A 36 4.57 -8.22 -3.49
CA GLY A 36 3.95 -6.91 -3.28
C GLY A 36 3.45 -6.27 -4.58
N TYR A 37 2.93 -7.07 -5.50
CA TYR A 37 2.46 -6.66 -6.83
C TYR A 37 3.56 -6.17 -7.79
N MET A 38 4.84 -6.15 -7.40
CA MET A 38 5.89 -5.58 -8.24
C MET A 38 6.13 -6.39 -9.52
N SER A 39 6.44 -7.67 -9.42
CA SER A 39 6.78 -8.48 -10.60
C SER A 39 5.58 -8.88 -11.44
N GLY A 40 4.40 -9.00 -10.83
CA GLY A 40 3.18 -9.42 -11.54
C GLY A 40 2.37 -8.25 -12.12
N TRP A 41 2.57 -7.04 -11.60
CA TRP A 41 1.71 -5.90 -11.91
C TRP A 41 2.49 -4.61 -12.18
N THR A 42 3.09 -3.97 -11.16
CA THR A 42 3.65 -2.63 -11.35
C THR A 42 4.77 -2.60 -12.38
N TYR A 43 5.69 -3.56 -12.37
CA TYR A 43 6.75 -3.61 -13.35
C TYR A 43 6.25 -3.91 -14.77
N PRO A 44 5.38 -4.90 -15.01
CA PRO A 44 4.75 -5.12 -16.32
C PRO A 44 4.03 -3.89 -16.86
N TYR A 45 3.25 -3.19 -16.06
CA TYR A 45 2.55 -1.97 -16.50
C TYR A 45 3.50 -0.80 -16.79
N ALA A 46 4.64 -0.72 -16.11
CA ALA A 46 5.64 0.29 -16.37
C ALA A 46 6.48 -0.01 -17.64
N SER A 47 6.82 -1.28 -17.87
CA SER A 47 7.79 -1.70 -18.88
C SER A 47 7.20 -2.35 -20.13
N ASP A 48 5.93 -2.78 -20.09
CA ASP A 48 5.28 -3.68 -21.08
C ASP A 48 5.89 -5.10 -21.13
N LEU A 49 6.69 -5.48 -20.11
CA LEU A 49 7.30 -6.81 -20.03
C LEU A 49 6.58 -7.67 -18.98
N ASN A 50 6.01 -8.80 -19.39
CA ASN A 50 5.49 -9.79 -18.47
C ASN A 50 6.64 -10.55 -17.77
N LEU A 51 7.14 -9.99 -16.69
CA LEU A 51 8.30 -10.53 -15.96
C LEU A 51 8.06 -11.92 -15.40
N THR A 52 6.83 -12.22 -14.98
CA THR A 52 6.45 -13.56 -14.49
C THR A 52 6.55 -14.61 -15.60
N LYS A 53 6.07 -14.29 -16.82
CA LYS A 53 6.23 -15.15 -17.99
C LYS A 53 7.71 -15.42 -18.29
N GLN A 54 8.55 -14.38 -18.28
CA GLN A 54 9.97 -14.53 -18.55
C GLN A 54 10.67 -15.41 -17.50
N GLY A 55 10.35 -15.20 -16.22
CA GLY A 55 10.86 -16.05 -15.13
C GLY A 55 10.45 -17.52 -15.29
N LEU A 56 9.21 -17.78 -15.70
CA LEU A 56 8.71 -19.13 -15.97
C LEU A 56 9.42 -19.79 -17.15
N LEU A 57 9.63 -19.04 -18.25
CA LEU A 57 10.38 -19.56 -19.40
C LEU A 57 11.81 -19.98 -19.00
N ILE A 58 12.51 -19.16 -18.24
CA ILE A 58 13.86 -19.48 -17.74
C ILE A 58 13.81 -20.73 -16.85
N ALA A 59 12.83 -20.82 -15.93
CA ALA A 59 12.68 -21.99 -15.06
C ALA A 59 12.40 -23.29 -15.82
N CYS A 60 11.78 -23.19 -17.00
CA CYS A 60 11.53 -24.32 -17.92
C CYS A 60 12.70 -24.58 -18.90
N GLY A 61 13.84 -23.92 -18.73
CA GLY A 61 14.99 -24.03 -19.66
C GLY A 61 14.74 -23.45 -21.03
N LYS A 62 13.82 -22.51 -21.17
CA LYS A 62 13.48 -21.84 -22.41
C LYS A 62 14.02 -20.41 -22.45
N GLU A 63 14.29 -19.92 -23.66
CA GLU A 63 14.71 -18.54 -23.89
C GLU A 63 13.62 -17.54 -23.46
N PRO A 64 13.95 -16.50 -22.68
CA PRO A 64 13.03 -15.42 -22.32
C PRO A 64 12.94 -14.38 -23.46
N GLU A 65 12.29 -14.73 -24.54
CA GLU A 65 12.30 -13.99 -25.82
C GLU A 65 11.92 -12.51 -25.69
N ASP A 66 10.85 -12.20 -24.91
CA ASP A 66 10.40 -10.82 -24.75
C ASP A 66 11.42 -10.02 -23.94
N LEU A 67 12.10 -10.64 -22.96
CA LEU A 67 13.18 -10.00 -22.20
C LEU A 67 14.36 -9.68 -23.11
N ILE A 68 14.79 -10.64 -23.92
CA ILE A 68 15.91 -10.48 -24.86
C ILE A 68 15.59 -9.37 -25.87
N LYS A 69 14.37 -9.34 -26.41
CA LYS A 69 13.93 -8.34 -27.38
C LYS A 69 13.87 -6.93 -26.83
N ASN A 70 13.47 -6.76 -25.56
CA ASN A 70 13.21 -5.46 -24.96
C ASN A 70 14.38 -4.91 -24.13
N ARG A 71 15.39 -5.72 -23.83
CA ARG A 71 16.57 -5.29 -23.08
C ARG A 71 17.51 -4.42 -23.94
N LYS A 72 18.17 -3.49 -23.30
CA LYS A 72 19.23 -2.66 -23.88
C LYS A 72 20.50 -2.77 -23.07
N PRO A 73 21.70 -2.73 -23.68
CA PRO A 73 22.94 -2.68 -22.92
C PRO A 73 22.96 -1.45 -22.00
N VAL A 74 23.47 -1.64 -20.78
CA VAL A 74 23.70 -0.52 -19.86
C VAL A 74 24.91 0.27 -20.32
N ASP A 75 24.75 1.58 -20.46
CA ASP A 75 25.84 2.51 -20.78
C ASP A 75 26.65 2.81 -19.52
N PHE A 76 27.78 2.13 -19.38
CA PHE A 76 28.65 2.27 -18.21
C PHE A 76 29.41 3.60 -18.15
N GLU A 77 29.60 4.29 -19.27
CA GLU A 77 30.27 5.60 -19.27
C GLU A 77 29.39 6.67 -18.59
N LYS A 78 28.08 6.50 -18.66
CA LYS A 78 27.12 7.37 -17.97
C LYS A 78 26.73 6.89 -16.57
N SER A 79 26.94 5.62 -16.28
CA SER A 79 26.68 5.07 -14.96
C SER A 79 27.97 4.97 -14.17
N GLN A 80 28.13 5.73 -13.09
CA GLN A 80 29.29 5.61 -12.16
C GLN A 80 29.36 4.25 -11.45
N LEU A 81 28.62 3.24 -11.92
CA LEU A 81 28.32 2.01 -11.19
C LEU A 81 29.41 0.92 -11.26
N CYS A 82 30.45 1.06 -12.05
CA CYS A 82 31.47 0.00 -12.22
C CYS A 82 32.90 0.51 -12.42
N MET A 83 33.32 1.53 -11.69
CA MET A 83 34.68 2.07 -11.81
C MET A 83 35.78 1.09 -11.36
N ASP A 84 35.45 0.03 -10.58
CA ASP A 84 36.42 -0.88 -9.98
C ASP A 84 36.34 -2.34 -10.49
N ALA A 85 35.61 -2.61 -11.60
CA ALA A 85 35.54 -3.97 -12.12
C ALA A 85 36.61 -4.19 -13.20
N GLU A 86 37.55 -5.10 -12.98
CA GLU A 86 38.61 -5.51 -13.94
C GLU A 86 38.04 -6.04 -15.30
N LYS A 87 36.75 -6.39 -15.33
CA LYS A 87 36.02 -6.69 -16.57
C LYS A 87 34.60 -6.15 -16.44
N PRO A 88 34.13 -5.31 -17.39
CA PRO A 88 32.73 -4.91 -17.42
C PRO A 88 31.86 -6.15 -17.62
N TYR A 89 30.96 -6.40 -16.67
CA TYR A 89 29.92 -7.39 -16.88
C TYR A 89 29.00 -6.91 -17.99
N GLU A 90 28.58 -7.81 -18.87
CA GLU A 90 27.55 -7.51 -19.82
C GLU A 90 26.21 -7.37 -19.06
N LEU A 91 25.82 -6.11 -18.80
CA LEU A 91 24.57 -5.78 -18.10
C LEU A 91 23.59 -5.18 -19.08
N PHE A 92 22.33 -5.54 -18.87
CA PHE A 92 21.21 -5.04 -19.64
C PHE A 92 20.17 -4.44 -18.74
N GLU A 93 19.45 -3.46 -19.24
CA GLU A 93 18.26 -2.89 -18.61
C GLU A 93 17.04 -3.07 -19.52
N VAL A 94 15.86 -3.18 -18.92
CA VAL A 94 14.60 -3.02 -19.63
C VAL A 94 14.04 -1.66 -19.22
N PRO A 95 14.00 -0.68 -20.13
CA PRO A 95 13.55 0.66 -19.78
C PRO A 95 12.05 0.67 -19.49
N CYS A 96 11.67 1.33 -18.39
CA CYS A 96 10.28 1.65 -18.12
C CYS A 96 9.80 2.77 -19.05
N LYS A 97 8.62 2.58 -19.62
CA LYS A 97 7.97 3.55 -20.52
C LYS A 97 7.02 4.47 -19.77
N ARG A 98 6.58 4.04 -18.58
CA ARG A 98 5.60 4.71 -17.72
C ARG A 98 5.99 4.54 -16.26
N THR A 99 5.38 5.33 -15.41
CA THR A 99 5.37 5.09 -13.97
C THR A 99 4.12 4.30 -13.59
N SER A 100 4.30 3.27 -12.81
CA SER A 100 3.24 2.50 -12.18
C SER A 100 3.37 2.68 -10.67
N ALA A 101 2.40 3.35 -10.05
CA ALA A 101 2.38 3.65 -8.62
C ALA A 101 1.36 2.77 -7.91
N GLU A 102 1.80 2.00 -6.93
CA GLU A 102 0.92 1.17 -6.09
C GLU A 102 0.78 1.83 -4.72
N ARG A 103 -0.47 1.89 -4.22
CA ARG A 103 -0.79 2.25 -2.85
C ARG A 103 -1.82 1.28 -2.29
N ALA A 104 -1.64 0.92 -1.02
CA ALA A 104 -2.55 0.05 -0.30
C ALA A 104 -3.43 0.84 0.65
N TRP A 105 -4.62 0.31 0.95
CA TRP A 105 -5.41 0.77 2.09
C TRP A 105 -5.50 -0.30 3.15
N MET A 106 -5.68 0.14 4.37
CA MET A 106 -5.58 -0.67 5.57
C MET A 106 -6.73 -0.35 6.51
N SER A 107 -6.94 -1.21 7.49
CA SER A 107 -7.92 -1.04 8.56
C SER A 107 -7.32 -1.40 9.91
N ILE A 108 -8.04 -1.10 10.97
CA ILE A 108 -7.85 -1.66 12.31
C ILE A 108 -8.62 -2.98 12.43
N PRO A 109 -8.37 -3.81 13.48
CA PRO A 109 -9.07 -5.08 13.63
C PRO A 109 -10.57 -4.93 13.76
N GLY A 110 -11.33 -5.80 13.10
CA GLY A 110 -12.78 -5.83 13.20
C GLY A 110 -13.46 -6.59 12.07
N THR A 111 -14.79 -6.48 12.01
CA THR A 111 -15.61 -7.06 10.95
C THR A 111 -16.16 -5.94 10.06
N VAL A 112 -15.93 -6.02 8.78
CA VAL A 112 -16.37 -4.99 7.82
C VAL A 112 -17.90 -4.95 7.76
N GLU A 113 -18.47 -3.79 8.06
CA GLU A 113 -19.91 -3.53 7.98
C GLU A 113 -20.30 -2.82 6.68
N TYR A 114 -19.42 -1.92 6.20
CA TYR A 114 -19.61 -1.20 4.94
C TYR A 114 -18.24 -0.94 4.30
N ILE A 115 -18.21 -0.90 2.99
CA ILE A 115 -17.02 -0.51 2.22
C ILE A 115 -17.44 0.31 1.01
N GLU A 116 -16.89 1.53 0.91
CA GLU A 116 -16.93 2.36 -0.28
C GLU A 116 -15.62 2.18 -1.04
N ASN A 117 -15.69 1.73 -2.28
CA ASN A 117 -14.53 1.53 -3.14
C ASN A 117 -14.54 2.52 -4.29
N ILE A 118 -13.35 2.90 -4.74
CA ILE A 118 -13.18 3.55 -6.03
C ILE A 118 -12.87 2.48 -7.07
N ASN A 119 -13.74 2.38 -8.07
CA ASN A 119 -13.61 1.43 -9.16
C ASN A 119 -13.07 2.08 -10.45
N GLU A 120 -13.15 3.39 -10.57
CA GLU A 120 -12.79 4.15 -11.77
C GLU A 120 -12.06 5.45 -11.41
N TYR A 121 -11.19 5.87 -12.30
CA TYR A 121 -10.51 7.15 -12.22
C TYR A 121 -10.58 7.85 -13.57
N THR A 122 -11.10 9.05 -13.60
CA THR A 122 -11.52 9.72 -14.85
C THR A 122 -10.47 10.64 -15.46
N ASP A 123 -9.30 10.83 -14.83
CA ASP A 123 -8.24 11.67 -15.38
C ASP A 123 -7.65 11.04 -16.65
N LYS A 124 -7.71 11.75 -17.77
CA LYS A 124 -7.17 11.32 -19.07
C LYS A 124 -5.66 11.14 -19.08
N ALA A 125 -4.93 11.68 -18.11
CA ALA A 125 -3.49 11.47 -17.95
C ALA A 125 -3.14 10.10 -17.34
N ILE A 126 -4.15 9.37 -16.84
CA ILE A 126 -4.01 8.00 -16.35
C ILE A 126 -4.14 7.04 -17.52
N PHE A 127 -3.08 6.28 -17.76
CA PHE A 127 -3.02 5.25 -18.81
C PHE A 127 -3.80 3.99 -18.40
N ASP A 128 -3.68 3.61 -17.13
CA ASP A 128 -4.38 2.45 -16.57
C ASP A 128 -4.64 2.63 -15.08
N PHE A 129 -5.75 2.10 -14.58
CA PHE A 129 -6.18 2.21 -13.21
C PHE A 129 -6.76 0.88 -12.73
N LEU A 130 -6.13 0.29 -11.71
CA LEU A 130 -6.35 -1.09 -11.28
C LEU A 130 -6.67 -1.14 -9.79
N PRO A 131 -7.92 -0.93 -9.40
CA PRO A 131 -8.37 -1.10 -8.01
C PRO A 131 -8.57 -2.59 -7.70
N ARG A 132 -8.13 -3.01 -6.52
CA ARG A 132 -8.29 -4.37 -6.05
C ARG A 132 -8.60 -4.41 -4.56
N ALA A 133 -9.82 -4.72 -4.21
CA ALA A 133 -10.21 -5.05 -2.85
C ALA A 133 -9.90 -6.52 -2.52
N THR A 134 -9.28 -6.76 -1.37
CA THR A 134 -9.06 -8.11 -0.82
C THR A 134 -10.06 -8.44 0.27
N VAL A 135 -10.70 -7.42 0.83
CA VAL A 135 -11.73 -7.55 1.88
C VAL A 135 -13.13 -7.44 1.30
N LYS A 136 -14.09 -8.06 1.99
CA LYS A 136 -15.51 -8.12 1.61
C LYS A 136 -16.39 -7.70 2.77
N LEU A 137 -17.60 -7.26 2.47
CA LEU A 137 -18.65 -7.04 3.45
C LEU A 137 -18.83 -8.29 4.34
N GLY A 138 -18.87 -8.10 5.65
CA GLY A 138 -18.92 -9.19 6.64
C GLY A 138 -17.59 -9.92 6.87
N GLY A 139 -16.54 -9.61 6.11
CA GLY A 139 -15.21 -10.18 6.29
C GLY A 139 -14.49 -9.59 7.50
N LYS A 140 -13.57 -10.36 8.06
CA LYS A 140 -12.66 -9.88 9.11
C LYS A 140 -11.49 -9.14 8.49
N VAL A 141 -11.08 -8.08 9.15
CA VAL A 141 -9.87 -7.31 8.86
C VAL A 141 -9.02 -7.21 10.12
N ASP A 142 -7.74 -6.94 9.93
CA ASP A 142 -6.79 -6.74 11.01
C ASP A 142 -5.88 -5.54 10.68
N PHE A 143 -5.16 -5.04 11.66
CA PHE A 143 -4.08 -4.11 11.40
C PHE A 143 -2.91 -4.89 10.77
N PRO A 144 -2.34 -4.43 9.64
CA PRO A 144 -1.37 -5.24 8.90
C PRO A 144 -0.06 -5.40 9.68
N ARG A 145 0.34 -6.64 9.93
CA ARG A 145 1.63 -7.03 10.51
C ARG A 145 2.69 -7.35 9.43
N ASN A 146 2.23 -7.45 8.19
CA ASN A 146 3.07 -7.71 7.03
C ASN A 146 2.40 -7.16 5.76
N ASN A 147 3.12 -7.18 4.64
CA ASN A 147 2.67 -6.61 3.37
C ASN A 147 1.55 -7.41 2.67
N VAL A 148 1.15 -8.55 3.20
CA VAL A 148 0.05 -9.37 2.65
C VAL A 148 -1.28 -9.04 3.32
N GLU A 149 -1.27 -8.56 4.54
CA GLU A 149 -2.46 -8.22 5.35
C GLU A 149 -3.03 -6.84 5.01
N LYS A 150 -3.11 -6.51 3.72
CA LYS A 150 -3.73 -5.28 3.24
C LYS A 150 -5.22 -5.52 2.98
N CYS A 151 -6.04 -4.49 3.18
CA CYS A 151 -7.46 -4.53 2.82
C CYS A 151 -7.68 -4.44 1.30
N GLY A 152 -6.72 -3.91 0.60
CA GLY A 152 -6.68 -3.83 -0.84
C GLY A 152 -5.56 -2.92 -1.32
N ASN A 153 -5.50 -2.75 -2.64
CA ASN A 153 -4.54 -1.84 -3.25
C ASN A 153 -5.06 -1.25 -4.55
N ILE A 154 -4.46 -0.16 -4.95
CA ILE A 154 -4.71 0.55 -6.20
C ILE A 154 -3.37 0.71 -6.91
N ILE A 155 -3.37 0.42 -8.21
CA ILE A 155 -2.25 0.69 -9.09
C ILE A 155 -2.73 1.72 -10.12
N ALA A 156 -2.05 2.87 -10.17
CA ALA A 156 -2.28 3.90 -11.17
C ALA A 156 -1.04 4.01 -12.09
N VAL A 157 -1.28 4.09 -13.39
CA VAL A 157 -0.23 4.10 -14.41
C VAL A 157 -0.32 5.36 -15.24
N SER A 158 0.79 6.10 -15.37
CA SER A 158 0.87 7.31 -16.18
C SER A 158 2.27 7.49 -16.78
N HIS A 159 2.35 8.24 -17.87
CA HIS A 159 3.65 8.70 -18.39
C HIS A 159 4.30 9.75 -17.47
N ASN A 160 3.52 10.38 -16.59
CA ASN A 160 4.00 11.33 -15.60
C ASN A 160 3.98 10.71 -14.20
N GLU A 161 5.15 10.65 -13.57
CA GLU A 161 5.31 10.07 -12.23
C GLU A 161 4.41 10.73 -11.18
N LYS A 162 4.38 12.06 -11.14
CA LYS A 162 3.57 12.79 -10.15
C LYS A 162 2.08 12.50 -10.31
N VAL A 163 1.62 12.37 -11.55
CA VAL A 163 0.22 12.02 -11.85
C VAL A 163 -0.09 10.60 -11.38
N ALA A 164 0.76 9.62 -11.67
CA ALA A 164 0.55 8.24 -11.22
C ALA A 164 0.51 8.14 -9.69
N VAL A 165 1.47 8.79 -9.01
CA VAL A 165 1.56 8.78 -7.55
C VAL A 165 0.36 9.48 -6.91
N SER A 166 0.01 10.69 -7.38
CA SER A 166 -1.15 11.45 -6.87
C SER A 166 -2.44 10.66 -7.06
N ALA A 167 -2.68 10.10 -8.26
CA ALA A 167 -3.87 9.33 -8.54
C ALA A 167 -4.03 8.10 -7.63
N ALA A 168 -2.93 7.38 -7.36
CA ALA A 168 -2.97 6.23 -6.46
C ALA A 168 -3.24 6.66 -5.00
N GLN A 169 -2.67 7.77 -4.54
CA GLN A 169 -2.90 8.33 -3.20
C GLN A 169 -4.33 8.85 -3.04
N ASP A 170 -4.79 9.65 -3.98
CA ASP A 170 -6.16 10.20 -3.99
C ASP A 170 -7.19 9.08 -4.00
N ALA A 171 -6.97 8.04 -4.79
CA ALA A 171 -7.86 6.90 -4.85
C ALA A 171 -7.92 6.14 -3.52
N VAL A 172 -6.78 5.89 -2.86
CA VAL A 172 -6.74 5.26 -1.53
C VAL A 172 -7.42 6.12 -0.49
N SER A 173 -7.18 7.44 -0.50
CA SER A 173 -7.82 8.36 0.45
C SER A 173 -9.35 8.39 0.33
N ASN A 174 -9.89 7.98 -0.82
CA ASN A 174 -11.32 7.90 -1.07
C ASN A 174 -11.95 6.52 -0.77
N VAL A 175 -11.16 5.50 -0.47
CA VAL A 175 -11.70 4.24 0.07
C VAL A 175 -12.12 4.46 1.52
N PHE A 176 -13.32 4.00 1.86
CA PHE A 176 -13.85 4.12 3.21
C PHE A 176 -14.37 2.77 3.70
N ILE A 177 -13.97 2.38 4.90
CA ILE A 177 -14.38 1.12 5.54
C ILE A 177 -14.98 1.46 6.90
N THR A 178 -16.18 0.95 7.19
CA THR A 178 -16.73 0.95 8.53
C THR A 178 -16.69 -0.47 9.12
N LEU A 179 -16.47 -0.56 10.40
CA LEU A 179 -16.43 -1.80 11.13
C LEU A 179 -17.69 -1.92 12.00
N LYS A 180 -18.13 -3.16 12.28
CA LYS A 180 -19.19 -3.40 13.25
C LYS A 180 -18.81 -2.84 14.60
N ALA A 181 -19.69 -2.00 15.14
CA ALA A 181 -19.53 -1.46 16.49
C ALA A 181 -19.61 -2.55 17.56
N ASN A 182 -19.06 -2.27 18.74
CA ASN A 182 -19.13 -3.12 19.94
C ASN A 182 -18.56 -4.54 19.71
N THR A 183 -17.50 -4.65 18.92
CA THR A 183 -16.77 -5.92 18.79
C THR A 183 -15.52 -5.90 19.65
N LYS A 184 -15.30 -7.00 20.37
CA LYS A 184 -14.19 -7.11 21.33
C LYS A 184 -12.84 -6.85 20.69
N GLU A 185 -12.61 -7.34 19.47
CA GLU A 185 -11.35 -7.16 18.74
C GLU A 185 -11.04 -5.69 18.45
N THR A 186 -12.04 -4.92 18.01
CA THR A 186 -11.89 -3.48 17.76
C THR A 186 -11.68 -2.70 19.04
N ASP A 187 -12.47 -3.01 20.07
CA ASP A 187 -12.42 -2.34 21.36
C ASP A 187 -11.08 -2.58 22.07
N ASP A 188 -10.60 -3.80 22.06
CA ASP A 188 -9.30 -4.15 22.65
C ASP A 188 -8.14 -3.46 21.90
N PHE A 189 -8.24 -3.32 20.59
CA PHE A 189 -7.26 -2.59 19.79
C PHE A 189 -7.25 -1.10 20.15
N LEU A 190 -8.42 -0.46 20.15
CA LEU A 190 -8.57 0.96 20.49
C LEU A 190 -8.17 1.26 21.94
N ALA A 191 -8.37 0.31 22.85
CA ALA A 191 -7.95 0.40 24.24
C ALA A 191 -6.47 0.01 24.48
N GLY A 192 -5.73 -0.38 23.43
CA GLY A 192 -4.33 -0.82 23.55
C GLY A 192 -4.14 -2.12 24.33
N LYS A 193 -5.17 -2.96 24.39
CA LYS A 193 -5.15 -4.26 25.09
C LYS A 193 -4.67 -5.41 24.21
N THR A 194 -4.44 -5.17 22.93
CA THR A 194 -3.91 -6.18 22.02
C THR A 194 -2.44 -6.43 22.33
N ASN A 195 -2.09 -7.67 22.61
CA ASN A 195 -0.71 -8.13 22.77
C ASN A 195 -0.02 -8.17 21.43
N SER A 196 0.33 -7.03 20.87
CA SER A 196 1.33 -7.01 19.80
C SER A 196 2.70 -6.87 20.48
N ASP A 197 3.61 -7.82 20.24
CA ASP A 197 5.01 -7.69 20.62
C ASP A 197 5.70 -6.53 19.87
N GLU A 198 5.03 -5.98 18.89
CA GLU A 198 5.42 -4.82 18.09
C GLU A 198 4.97 -3.55 18.82
N LYS A 199 5.84 -3.02 19.67
CA LYS A 199 5.60 -1.83 20.50
C LYS A 199 5.33 -0.55 19.71
N ASP A 200 5.59 -0.55 18.42
CA ASP A 200 5.48 0.64 17.56
C ASP A 200 4.23 0.63 16.67
N PHE A 201 3.42 -0.42 16.72
CA PHE A 201 2.14 -0.53 16.04
C PHE A 201 1.09 -1.13 16.96
N PRO A 202 -0.08 -0.55 17.08
CA PRO A 202 -0.65 0.61 16.37
C PRO A 202 0.01 1.94 16.74
N PRO A 203 -0.17 2.99 15.91
CA PRO A 203 0.25 4.34 16.26
C PRO A 203 -0.21 4.70 17.67
N SER A 204 0.64 5.36 18.43
CA SER A 204 0.45 5.64 19.87
C SER A 204 -0.88 6.35 20.24
N ALA A 205 -1.62 6.85 19.23
CA ALA A 205 -2.96 7.41 19.42
C ALA A 205 -4.02 6.36 19.79
N PHE A 206 -3.89 5.11 19.31
CA PHE A 206 -4.89 4.08 19.55
C PHE A 206 -4.68 3.44 20.92
N GLY A 207 -3.74 3.25 21.53
CA GLY A 207 -3.59 2.60 22.84
C GLY A 207 -3.95 3.43 24.06
N LYS A 208 -4.60 4.59 23.90
CA LYS A 208 -4.79 5.56 24.98
C LYS A 208 -6.24 5.93 25.26
N LEU A 209 -7.19 5.33 24.57
CA LEU A 209 -8.61 5.58 24.82
C LEU A 209 -9.03 4.93 26.14
N SER A 210 -9.64 5.73 27.03
CA SER A 210 -10.29 5.24 28.23
C SER A 210 -11.59 4.50 27.87
N GLN A 211 -12.10 3.67 28.79
CA GLN A 211 -13.38 2.99 28.58
C GLN A 211 -14.52 4.00 28.33
N GLN A 212 -14.51 5.13 29.04
CA GLN A 212 -15.52 6.18 28.85
C GLN A 212 -15.45 6.81 27.44
N GLU A 213 -14.26 6.97 26.88
CA GLU A 213 -14.08 7.47 25.50
C GLU A 213 -14.54 6.42 24.49
N LEU A 214 -14.22 5.14 24.71
CA LEU A 214 -14.74 4.04 23.89
C LEU A 214 -16.25 3.98 23.90
N ASP A 215 -16.87 4.05 25.09
CA ASP A 215 -18.33 4.05 25.21
C ASP A 215 -18.96 5.26 24.47
N THR A 216 -18.25 6.39 24.45
CA THR A 216 -18.68 7.58 23.71
C THR A 216 -18.67 7.38 22.20
N ILE A 217 -17.59 6.81 21.65
CA ILE A 217 -17.51 6.55 20.19
C ILE A 217 -18.37 5.35 19.76
N GLN A 218 -18.70 4.45 20.65
CA GLN A 218 -19.60 3.33 20.39
C GLN A 218 -21.07 3.65 20.62
N GLY A 219 -21.34 4.81 21.23
CA GLY A 219 -22.70 5.29 21.44
C GLY A 219 -23.41 5.64 20.13
N GLN A 220 -24.74 5.64 20.17
CA GLN A 220 -25.52 6.14 19.05
C GLN A 220 -25.34 7.66 18.92
N ILE A 221 -24.81 8.09 17.79
CA ILE A 221 -24.78 9.50 17.44
C ILE A 221 -26.11 9.83 16.74
N PRO A 222 -26.90 10.81 17.26
CA PRO A 222 -28.14 11.22 16.61
C PRO A 222 -27.91 11.58 15.12
N ALA A 223 -28.80 11.16 14.24
CA ALA A 223 -28.68 11.35 12.79
C ALA A 223 -28.51 12.83 12.36
N ASN A 224 -29.04 13.75 13.15
CA ASN A 224 -28.95 15.20 12.95
C ASN A 224 -27.68 15.84 13.53
N GLU A 225 -26.85 15.06 14.23
CA GLU A 225 -25.61 15.58 14.81
C GLU A 225 -24.37 15.13 14.04
N LYS A 226 -23.33 15.97 14.07
CA LYS A 226 -22.05 15.66 13.46
C LYS A 226 -21.20 14.77 14.35
N VAL A 227 -20.58 13.76 13.76
CA VAL A 227 -19.63 12.86 14.44
C VAL A 227 -18.49 13.61 15.12
N SER A 228 -18.05 14.73 14.53
CA SER A 228 -16.97 15.57 15.06
C SER A 228 -17.20 16.05 16.52
N LYS A 229 -18.44 16.10 16.99
CA LYS A 229 -18.75 16.44 18.38
C LYS A 229 -18.35 15.34 19.37
N TYR A 230 -18.32 14.10 18.90
CA TYR A 230 -18.12 12.89 19.71
C TYR A 230 -16.69 12.34 19.64
N ILE A 231 -15.83 12.95 18.82
CA ILE A 231 -14.43 12.55 18.71
C ILE A 231 -13.72 12.82 20.04
N PRO A 232 -13.05 11.82 20.64
CA PRO A 232 -12.29 11.97 21.87
C PRO A 232 -11.23 13.08 21.78
N GLN A 233 -11.00 13.77 22.88
CA GLN A 233 -10.05 14.90 22.94
C GLN A 233 -8.62 14.44 22.57
N ILE A 234 -8.26 13.20 22.91
CA ILE A 234 -6.94 12.67 22.55
C ILE A 234 -6.72 12.60 21.04
N LEU A 235 -7.75 12.26 20.27
CA LEU A 235 -7.68 12.24 18.80
C LEU A 235 -7.64 13.66 18.22
N LYS A 236 -8.33 14.62 18.86
CA LYS A 236 -8.24 16.03 18.48
C LYS A 236 -6.85 16.61 18.73
N ASN A 237 -6.18 16.18 19.79
CA ASN A 237 -4.81 16.58 20.13
C ASN A 237 -3.75 15.90 19.25
N ALA A 238 -4.09 14.86 18.51
CA ALA A 238 -3.18 14.11 17.60
C ALA A 238 -3.07 14.76 16.21
N GLU A 239 -2.94 16.08 16.17
CA GLU A 239 -2.82 16.84 14.91
C GLU A 239 -4.00 16.59 13.95
N TYR A 240 -5.21 16.73 14.48
CA TYR A 240 -6.49 16.43 13.85
C TYR A 240 -6.63 16.93 12.39
N GLU A 241 -6.06 18.07 12.07
CA GLU A 241 -6.17 18.70 10.74
C GLU A 241 -4.92 18.54 9.88
N SER A 242 -3.80 18.12 10.42
CA SER A 242 -2.50 18.19 9.74
C SER A 242 -1.83 16.85 9.51
N LYS A 243 -2.00 15.90 10.43
CA LYS A 243 -1.35 14.59 10.32
C LYS A 243 -2.21 13.62 9.53
N VAL A 244 -1.65 13.13 8.44
CA VAL A 244 -2.29 12.11 7.61
C VAL A 244 -1.99 10.71 8.13
N ASP A 245 -2.97 9.84 8.04
CA ASP A 245 -2.84 8.41 8.35
C ASP A 245 -2.21 7.63 7.18
N TRP A 246 -2.14 6.31 7.32
CA TRP A 246 -1.65 5.42 6.26
C TRP A 246 -2.56 5.33 5.02
N ASN A 247 -3.80 5.81 5.10
CA ASN A 247 -4.72 5.92 3.96
C ASN A 247 -4.73 7.34 3.37
N PHE A 248 -3.76 8.18 3.72
CA PHE A 248 -3.59 9.57 3.26
C PHE A 248 -4.71 10.52 3.67
N ASN A 249 -5.45 10.22 4.74
CA ASN A 249 -6.48 11.10 5.30
C ASN A 249 -6.05 11.66 6.66
N THR A 250 -6.44 12.89 6.93
CA THR A 250 -6.46 13.41 8.31
C THR A 250 -7.69 12.86 9.06
N ILE A 251 -7.64 12.87 10.39
CA ILE A 251 -8.80 12.50 11.22
C ILE A 251 -10.02 13.35 10.83
N LYS A 252 -9.81 14.65 10.58
CA LYS A 252 -10.87 15.56 10.13
C LYS A 252 -11.52 15.10 8.83
N GLN A 253 -10.72 14.78 7.80
CA GLN A 253 -11.23 14.31 6.51
C GLN A 253 -12.01 13.02 6.65
N THR A 254 -11.52 12.08 7.44
CA THR A 254 -12.23 10.81 7.72
C THR A 254 -13.58 11.05 8.38
N VAL A 255 -13.63 11.93 9.39
CA VAL A 255 -14.87 12.28 10.10
C VAL A 255 -15.86 13.00 9.19
N GLU A 256 -15.41 13.97 8.39
CA GLU A 256 -16.26 14.70 7.43
C GLU A 256 -16.87 13.75 6.39
N LYS A 257 -16.06 12.82 5.87
CA LYS A 257 -16.53 11.80 4.93
C LYS A 257 -17.54 10.86 5.58
N PHE A 258 -17.33 10.46 6.83
CA PHE A 258 -18.29 9.64 7.55
C PHE A 258 -19.62 10.38 7.77
N ASP A 259 -19.58 11.66 8.12
CA ASP A 259 -20.77 12.51 8.22
C ASP A 259 -21.54 12.62 6.90
N GLU A 260 -20.84 12.62 5.77
CA GLU A 260 -21.45 12.62 4.44
C GLU A 260 -22.09 11.27 4.10
N LEU A 261 -21.37 10.18 4.33
CA LEU A 261 -21.87 8.83 4.07
C LEU A 261 -23.11 8.50 4.90
N ARG A 262 -23.16 8.90 6.18
CA ARG A 262 -24.33 8.71 7.04
C ARG A 262 -25.62 9.28 6.47
N LYS A 263 -25.57 10.40 5.75
CA LYS A 263 -26.75 11.01 5.12
C LYS A 263 -27.32 10.18 3.99
N ASN A 264 -26.48 9.40 3.32
CA ASN A 264 -26.83 8.65 2.12
C ASN A 264 -27.05 7.15 2.38
N HIS A 265 -26.64 6.65 3.55
CA HIS A 265 -26.69 5.23 3.90
C HIS A 265 -27.35 5.01 5.26
N PRO A 266 -28.68 4.69 5.27
CA PRO A 266 -29.43 4.50 6.51
C PRO A 266 -28.85 3.46 7.49
N VAL A 267 -28.11 2.47 6.98
CA VAL A 267 -27.45 1.46 7.80
C VAL A 267 -26.37 2.09 8.70
N LEU A 268 -25.77 3.20 8.27
CA LEU A 268 -24.77 3.95 9.03
C LEU A 268 -25.40 4.95 10.02
N ASP A 269 -26.70 5.24 9.91
CA ASP A 269 -27.42 6.15 10.79
C ASP A 269 -27.69 5.55 12.18
N SER A 270 -27.71 4.22 12.31
CA SER A 270 -28.07 3.53 13.55
C SER A 270 -26.87 3.08 14.38
N LYS A 271 -25.64 3.23 13.86
CA LYS A 271 -24.41 2.76 14.50
C LYS A 271 -23.24 3.68 14.16
N THR A 272 -22.51 4.03 15.13
CA THR A 272 -21.21 4.69 14.96
C THR A 272 -20.12 3.69 14.80
#